data_3c30a5980659d9ac3be3469b9a447f8d
#
_entry.id   3c30a5980659d9ac3be3469b9a447f8d
#
_cell.length_a   1.000
_cell.length_b   1.000
_cell.length_c   1.000
_cell.angle_alpha   90.00
_cell.angle_beta   90.00
_cell.angle_gamma   90.00
#
_symmetry.space_group_name_H-M   'P 1'
#
loop_
_entity.id
_entity.type
_entity.pdbx_description
1 polymer ?
#
loop_
_entity_poly.entity_id
_entity_poly.type
_entity_poly.pdbx_seq_one_letter_code
_entity_poly.pdbx_strand_id
1 'polypeptide(L)'
;MAPLTALKPRMSSEASLADATQRITALAHGWSLEATLPNDKEVALLGTIVTPPLQVYLSAVPTRDPAEQIAAAVRLHRAGYAPVPHVAVRNFATTEALDSFLGTMACDAGVRRVLVIAGDRDQPAGPFRSAVEAIDSGVMQRHGIGKIDIAGYPAGHPRIPEQELDRALAEKIEIAAQIGLAVEIVTQFCFEPEPIVAWIARLRDFGIDNPVRIGLAGPTNIATLLRYARRCGVRASAQGLARQSGLARQLFGMSAPDAIVRALADAHGRDHLGDVALHLFSFGGIVATARWARAVGEGRITPDATGGFQVAPPP
;
A
#
# COMPACT_ATOMS: atom_id res chain seq x y z
N MET A 1 -23.21 50.62 16.72
CA MET A 1 -22.31 49.61 17.32
C MET A 1 -22.09 48.50 16.30
N ALA A 2 -20.92 48.50 15.66
CA ALA A 2 -20.55 47.44 14.73
C ALA A 2 -19.98 46.23 15.51
N PRO A 3 -20.26 44.98 15.11
CA PRO A 3 -19.70 43.79 15.81
C PRO A 3 -18.22 43.67 15.50
N LEU A 4 -17.43 43.55 16.56
CA LEU A 4 -16.01 43.14 16.47
C LEU A 4 -15.95 41.71 15.92
N THR A 5 -15.54 41.58 14.66
CA THR A 5 -15.15 40.32 14.07
C THR A 5 -13.82 39.89 14.72
N ALA A 6 -13.86 38.85 15.54
CA ALA A 6 -12.67 38.29 16.14
C ALA A 6 -11.72 37.78 15.04
N LEU A 7 -10.59 38.46 14.87
CA LEU A 7 -9.47 38.01 14.06
C LEU A 7 -8.94 36.68 14.69
N LYS A 8 -9.11 35.56 13.98
CA LYS A 8 -8.38 34.35 14.30
C LYS A 8 -6.88 34.66 14.26
N PRO A 9 -6.10 34.29 15.29
CA PRO A 9 -4.68 34.54 15.29
C PRO A 9 -4.03 33.84 14.08
N ARG A 10 -3.30 34.61 13.27
CA ARG A 10 -2.43 34.06 12.21
C ARG A 10 -1.33 33.27 12.92
N MET A 11 -1.38 31.95 12.87
CA MET A 11 -0.27 31.11 13.30
C MET A 11 1.00 31.56 12.59
N SER A 12 2.14 31.60 13.28
CA SER A 12 3.45 31.90 12.68
C SER A 12 3.76 30.82 11.62
N SER A 13 4.50 31.19 10.58
CA SER A 13 4.86 30.23 9.51
C SER A 13 5.59 28.99 10.04
N GLU A 14 6.38 29.14 11.10
CA GLU A 14 7.09 28.05 11.76
C GLU A 14 6.14 27.09 12.48
N ALA A 15 5.15 27.58 13.20
CA ALA A 15 4.14 26.74 13.85
C ALA A 15 3.31 25.94 12.82
N SER A 16 3.01 26.53 11.67
CA SER A 16 2.32 25.85 10.56
C SER A 16 3.17 24.75 9.91
N LEU A 17 4.48 24.94 9.79
CA LEU A 17 5.40 23.93 9.24
C LEU A 17 5.63 22.77 10.23
N ALA A 18 5.74 23.06 11.52
CA ALA A 18 5.87 22.04 12.56
C ALA A 18 4.61 21.13 12.60
N ASP A 19 3.42 21.72 12.50
CA ASP A 19 2.15 21.01 12.45
C ASP A 19 2.04 20.15 11.18
N ALA A 20 2.49 20.64 10.01
CA ALA A 20 2.55 19.84 8.79
C ALA A 20 3.50 18.64 8.93
N THR A 21 4.68 18.83 9.53
CA THR A 21 5.62 17.75 9.81
C THR A 21 4.99 16.68 10.69
N GLN A 22 4.30 17.09 11.75
CA GLN A 22 3.63 16.17 12.67
C GLN A 22 2.54 15.34 11.97
N ARG A 23 1.69 15.97 11.15
CA ARG A 23 0.64 15.26 10.38
C ARG A 23 1.23 14.27 9.38
N ILE A 24 2.27 14.66 8.65
CA ILE A 24 2.95 13.78 7.69
C ILE A 24 3.57 12.58 8.41
N THR A 25 4.24 12.81 9.52
CA THR A 25 4.87 11.74 10.34
C THR A 25 3.82 10.79 10.90
N ALA A 26 2.70 11.31 11.39
CA ALA A 26 1.60 10.50 11.90
C ALA A 26 0.99 9.60 10.80
N LEU A 27 0.73 10.13 9.60
CA LEU A 27 0.22 9.35 8.47
C LEU A 27 1.23 8.28 8.01
N ALA A 28 2.51 8.59 8.08
CA ALA A 28 3.57 7.66 7.72
C ALA A 28 3.90 6.65 8.82
N HIS A 29 3.31 6.76 10.00
CA HIS A 29 3.51 5.77 11.06
C HIS A 29 2.90 4.43 10.67
N GLY A 30 3.62 3.32 10.92
CA GLY A 30 3.11 1.98 10.59
C GLY A 30 3.03 1.66 9.10
N TRP A 31 3.81 2.35 8.26
CA TRP A 31 3.91 2.06 6.83
C TRP A 31 4.29 0.61 6.54
N SER A 32 3.91 0.12 5.37
CA SER A 32 4.27 -1.20 4.85
C SER A 32 4.97 -1.08 3.50
N LEU A 33 5.68 -2.11 3.09
CA LEU A 33 6.49 -2.15 1.88
C LEU A 33 6.03 -3.31 0.99
N GLU A 34 5.95 -3.06 -0.32
CA GLU A 34 5.81 -4.14 -1.30
C GLU A 34 7.12 -4.39 -2.02
N ALA A 35 7.48 -5.65 -2.17
CA ALA A 35 8.66 -6.12 -2.88
C ALA A 35 8.33 -7.31 -3.78
N THR A 36 9.11 -7.46 -4.85
CA THR A 36 9.02 -8.63 -5.73
C THR A 36 10.23 -9.51 -5.47
N LEU A 37 10.03 -10.63 -4.77
CA LEU A 37 11.02 -11.69 -4.53
C LEU A 37 12.40 -11.16 -4.03
N PRO A 38 12.47 -10.42 -2.91
CA PRO A 38 13.73 -9.86 -2.43
C PRO A 38 14.74 -10.96 -2.11
N ASN A 39 15.98 -10.76 -2.56
CA ASN A 39 17.09 -11.68 -2.32
C ASN A 39 17.78 -11.43 -0.95
N ASP A 40 18.73 -12.31 -0.57
CA ASP A 40 19.42 -12.21 0.72
C ASP A 40 20.16 -10.88 0.92
N LYS A 41 20.77 -10.34 -0.14
CA LYS A 41 21.48 -9.06 -0.10
C LYS A 41 20.49 -7.89 0.16
N GLU A 42 19.35 -7.90 -0.49
CA GLU A 42 18.32 -6.88 -0.32
C GLU A 42 17.72 -6.93 1.08
N VAL A 43 17.46 -8.13 1.61
CA VAL A 43 16.94 -8.31 2.98
C VAL A 43 17.99 -7.89 4.01
N ALA A 44 19.26 -8.25 3.82
CA ALA A 44 20.34 -7.81 4.70
C ALA A 44 20.48 -6.28 4.70
N LEU A 45 20.43 -5.63 3.52
CA LEU A 45 20.46 -4.17 3.41
C LEU A 45 19.22 -3.52 4.05
N LEU A 46 18.04 -4.12 3.93
CA LEU A 46 16.84 -3.65 4.61
C LEU A 46 17.04 -3.64 6.12
N GLY A 47 17.68 -4.66 6.69
CA GLY A 47 18.01 -4.76 8.10
C GLY A 47 18.94 -3.66 8.63
N THR A 48 19.75 -3.05 7.76
CA THR A 48 20.56 -1.86 8.13
C THR A 48 19.75 -0.55 8.19
N ILE A 49 18.52 -0.58 7.65
CA ILE A 49 17.68 0.62 7.51
C ILE A 49 16.51 0.56 8.47
N VAL A 50 15.79 -0.54 8.53
CA VAL A 50 14.54 -0.66 9.30
C VAL A 50 14.63 -1.84 10.25
N THR A 51 14.43 -1.55 11.54
CA THR A 51 14.34 -2.59 12.57
C THR A 51 13.00 -3.33 12.45
N PRO A 52 13.00 -4.67 12.48
CA PRO A 52 11.75 -5.44 12.55
C PRO A 52 10.93 -5.10 13.82
N PRO A 53 9.61 -5.36 13.78
CA PRO A 53 8.88 -5.92 12.65
C PRO A 53 8.45 -4.85 11.63
N LEU A 54 8.51 -5.20 10.34
CA LEU A 54 7.90 -4.44 9.24
C LEU A 54 7.10 -5.42 8.39
N GLN A 55 5.93 -5.04 7.95
CA GLN A 55 5.15 -5.82 6.98
C GLN A 55 5.75 -5.63 5.59
N VAL A 56 6.18 -6.73 4.96
CA VAL A 56 6.70 -6.75 3.60
C VAL A 56 5.79 -7.60 2.74
N TYR A 57 5.06 -6.95 1.85
CA TYR A 57 4.18 -7.59 0.90
C TYR A 57 5.00 -8.18 -0.24
N LEU A 58 4.66 -9.40 -0.63
CA LEU A 58 5.34 -10.12 -1.70
C LEU A 58 4.41 -10.26 -2.89
N SER A 59 4.72 -9.57 -3.98
CA SER A 59 3.93 -9.61 -5.21
C SER A 59 3.88 -11.02 -5.79
N ALA A 60 2.69 -11.47 -6.22
CA ALA A 60 2.55 -12.67 -7.01
C ALA A 60 2.96 -12.38 -8.47
N VAL A 61 3.93 -13.10 -8.99
CA VAL A 61 4.38 -12.95 -10.38
C VAL A 61 3.90 -14.15 -11.19
N PRO A 62 2.97 -13.97 -12.16
CA PRO A 62 2.31 -15.08 -12.86
C PRO A 62 3.25 -16.05 -13.59
N THR A 63 4.46 -15.58 -13.97
CA THR A 63 5.47 -16.36 -14.70
C THR A 63 6.53 -17.00 -13.81
N ARG A 64 6.42 -16.82 -12.49
CA ARG A 64 7.37 -17.37 -11.52
C ARG A 64 6.77 -18.55 -10.78
N ASP A 65 7.65 -19.49 -10.38
CA ASP A 65 7.26 -20.60 -9.52
C ASP A 65 6.81 -20.07 -8.15
N PRO A 66 5.65 -20.49 -7.61
CA PRO A 66 5.23 -20.16 -6.25
C PRO A 66 6.30 -20.47 -5.18
N ALA A 67 7.16 -21.47 -5.40
CA ALA A 67 8.29 -21.78 -4.52
C ALA A 67 9.27 -20.60 -4.36
N GLU A 68 9.43 -19.75 -5.36
CA GLU A 68 10.26 -18.54 -5.26
C GLU A 68 9.67 -17.51 -4.28
N GLN A 69 8.33 -17.38 -4.27
CA GLN A 69 7.63 -16.50 -3.33
C GLN A 69 7.72 -17.05 -1.90
N ILE A 70 7.58 -18.36 -1.73
CA ILE A 70 7.79 -19.04 -0.44
C ILE A 70 9.22 -18.80 0.07
N ALA A 71 10.22 -19.00 -0.77
CA ALA A 71 11.62 -18.79 -0.40
C ALA A 71 11.90 -17.33 0.02
N ALA A 72 11.30 -16.36 -0.66
CA ALA A 72 11.38 -14.95 -0.29
C ALA A 72 10.67 -14.65 1.05
N ALA A 73 9.51 -15.26 1.31
CA ALA A 73 8.79 -15.14 2.58
C ALA A 73 9.60 -15.72 3.75
N VAL A 74 10.17 -16.91 3.58
CA VAL A 74 11.06 -17.56 4.57
C VAL A 74 12.26 -16.68 4.88
N ARG A 75 12.87 -16.08 3.86
CA ARG A 75 14.02 -15.19 4.01
C ARG A 75 13.68 -13.95 4.84
N LEU A 76 12.56 -13.33 4.56
CA LEU A 76 12.05 -12.18 5.33
C LEU A 76 11.73 -12.56 6.77
N HIS A 77 11.03 -13.67 6.96
CA HIS A 77 10.68 -14.19 8.29
C HIS A 77 11.90 -14.46 9.16
N ARG A 78 12.93 -15.11 8.61
CA ARG A 78 14.21 -15.38 9.30
C ARG A 78 14.94 -14.09 9.70
N ALA A 79 14.74 -13.01 8.96
CA ALA A 79 15.26 -11.70 9.27
C ALA A 79 14.37 -10.89 10.25
N GLY A 80 13.29 -11.50 10.76
CA GLY A 80 12.36 -10.89 11.73
C GLY A 80 11.26 -10.02 11.12
N TYR A 81 11.15 -9.93 9.79
CA TYR A 81 10.08 -9.22 9.11
C TYR A 81 8.80 -10.05 9.06
N ALA A 82 7.66 -9.38 8.85
CA ALA A 82 6.36 -10.00 8.68
C ALA A 82 6.01 -10.10 7.18
N PRO A 83 6.23 -11.24 6.51
CA PRO A 83 5.89 -11.41 5.12
C PRO A 83 4.37 -11.48 4.94
N VAL A 84 3.86 -10.75 3.94
CA VAL A 84 2.44 -10.74 3.52
C VAL A 84 2.39 -11.12 2.04
N PRO A 85 2.23 -12.41 1.70
CA PRO A 85 2.21 -12.83 0.30
C PRO A 85 0.91 -12.39 -0.39
N HIS A 86 1.01 -11.97 -1.65
CA HIS A 86 -0.13 -11.88 -2.54
C HIS A 86 -0.55 -13.28 -2.96
N VAL A 87 -1.80 -13.61 -2.71
CA VAL A 87 -2.45 -14.85 -3.13
C VAL A 87 -3.29 -14.54 -4.36
N ALA A 88 -2.71 -14.69 -5.56
CA ALA A 88 -3.39 -14.53 -6.83
C ALA A 88 -4.13 -15.83 -7.17
N VAL A 89 -5.37 -15.95 -6.75
CA VAL A 89 -6.12 -17.22 -6.70
C VAL A 89 -6.29 -17.90 -8.06
N ARG A 90 -6.39 -17.11 -9.14
CA ARG A 90 -6.47 -17.65 -10.51
C ARG A 90 -5.20 -18.35 -11.00
N ASN A 91 -4.08 -18.25 -10.25
CA ASN A 91 -2.85 -18.93 -10.61
C ASN A 91 -2.81 -20.38 -10.12
N PHE A 92 -3.68 -20.79 -9.20
CA PHE A 92 -3.68 -22.14 -8.62
C PHE A 92 -4.56 -23.09 -9.45
N ALA A 93 -3.96 -24.17 -9.92
CA ALA A 93 -4.62 -25.14 -10.76
C ALA A 93 -5.66 -26.00 -10.01
N THR A 94 -5.48 -26.19 -8.70
CA THR A 94 -6.41 -26.94 -7.85
C THR A 94 -6.53 -26.31 -6.47
N THR A 95 -7.54 -26.70 -5.71
CA THR A 95 -7.72 -26.29 -4.31
C THR A 95 -6.55 -26.77 -3.44
N GLU A 96 -6.07 -27.99 -3.69
CA GLU A 96 -4.95 -28.60 -2.96
C GLU A 96 -3.64 -27.84 -3.18
N ALA A 97 -3.43 -27.30 -4.40
CA ALA A 97 -2.27 -26.46 -4.69
C ALA A 97 -2.28 -25.16 -3.88
N LEU A 98 -3.45 -24.51 -3.76
CA LEU A 98 -3.61 -23.31 -2.91
C LEU A 98 -3.45 -23.69 -1.44
N ASP A 99 -4.04 -24.77 -0.98
CA ASP A 99 -3.96 -25.27 0.39
C ASP A 99 -2.50 -25.57 0.79
N SER A 100 -1.78 -26.31 -0.04
CA SER A 100 -0.35 -26.62 0.17
C SER A 100 0.51 -25.36 0.20
N PHE A 101 0.27 -24.41 -0.71
CA PHE A 101 0.97 -23.12 -0.72
C PHE A 101 0.79 -22.35 0.59
N LEU A 102 -0.46 -22.19 1.05
CA LEU A 102 -0.77 -21.50 2.28
C LEU A 102 -0.22 -22.23 3.52
N GLY A 103 -0.29 -23.57 3.52
CA GLY A 103 0.30 -24.40 4.57
C GLY A 103 1.80 -24.15 4.71
N THR A 104 2.53 -24.19 3.59
CA THR A 104 3.97 -23.93 3.57
C THR A 104 4.29 -22.50 4.00
N MET A 105 3.54 -21.49 3.51
CA MET A 105 3.69 -20.11 3.94
C MET A 105 3.47 -19.94 5.45
N ALA A 106 2.46 -20.59 6.00
CA ALA A 106 2.16 -20.51 7.43
C ALA A 106 3.20 -21.23 8.31
N CYS A 107 3.67 -22.41 7.87
CA CYS A 107 4.61 -23.25 8.64
C CYS A 107 6.05 -22.71 8.54
N ASP A 108 6.53 -22.42 7.32
CA ASP A 108 7.95 -22.14 7.09
C ASP A 108 8.30 -20.66 7.19
N ALA A 109 7.33 -19.77 6.84
CA ALA A 109 7.52 -18.33 6.86
C ALA A 109 6.66 -17.61 7.91
N GLY A 110 5.98 -18.33 8.80
CA GLY A 110 5.19 -17.72 9.88
C GLY A 110 4.06 -16.82 9.41
N VAL A 111 3.57 -16.99 8.17
CA VAL A 111 2.53 -16.13 7.58
C VAL A 111 1.22 -16.30 8.34
N ARG A 112 0.63 -15.18 8.79
CA ARG A 112 -0.68 -15.11 9.46
C ARG A 112 -1.60 -14.08 8.80
N ARG A 113 -1.12 -13.47 7.71
CA ARG A 113 -1.80 -12.44 6.93
C ARG A 113 -1.44 -12.59 5.45
N VAL A 114 -2.40 -12.45 4.56
CA VAL A 114 -2.21 -12.54 3.11
C VAL A 114 -3.02 -11.46 2.40
N LEU A 115 -2.54 -10.97 1.25
CA LEU A 115 -3.35 -10.16 0.34
C LEU A 115 -4.00 -11.08 -0.70
N VAL A 116 -5.33 -11.20 -0.65
CA VAL A 116 -6.10 -12.07 -1.54
C VAL A 116 -6.59 -11.28 -2.75
N ILE A 117 -6.14 -11.67 -3.93
CA ILE A 117 -6.51 -11.05 -5.21
C ILE A 117 -6.91 -12.11 -6.23
N ALA A 118 -7.70 -11.72 -7.23
CA ALA A 118 -8.00 -12.62 -8.35
C ALA A 118 -6.72 -12.95 -9.16
N GLY A 119 -5.87 -11.95 -9.39
CA GLY A 119 -4.68 -12.05 -10.23
C GLY A 119 -4.95 -11.62 -11.68
N ASP A 120 -3.88 -11.53 -12.47
CA ASP A 120 -3.88 -10.95 -13.82
C ASP A 120 -4.28 -11.92 -14.94
N ARG A 121 -4.47 -13.22 -14.63
CA ARG A 121 -4.87 -14.19 -15.64
C ARG A 121 -6.30 -13.94 -16.11
N ASP A 122 -6.50 -13.88 -17.43
CA ASP A 122 -7.84 -13.74 -18.02
C ASP A 122 -8.67 -14.99 -17.75
N GLN A 123 -8.07 -16.18 -17.89
CA GLN A 123 -8.70 -17.45 -17.53
C GLN A 123 -8.02 -18.04 -16.28
N PRO A 124 -8.80 -18.46 -15.28
CA PRO A 124 -8.25 -19.13 -14.11
C PRO A 124 -7.61 -20.46 -14.50
N ALA A 125 -6.52 -20.82 -13.82
CA ALA A 125 -5.85 -22.10 -14.02
C ALA A 125 -6.63 -23.27 -13.38
N GLY A 126 -7.55 -23.00 -12.46
CA GLY A 126 -8.29 -23.98 -11.68
C GLY A 126 -9.65 -23.47 -11.23
N PRO A 127 -10.14 -23.92 -10.07
CA PRO A 127 -11.52 -23.69 -9.64
C PRO A 127 -11.83 -22.23 -9.26
N PHE A 128 -10.83 -21.47 -8.79
CA PHE A 128 -11.06 -20.13 -8.25
C PHE A 128 -11.07 -19.06 -9.35
N ARG A 129 -12.21 -18.42 -9.54
CA ARG A 129 -12.41 -17.33 -10.50
C ARG A 129 -12.24 -15.95 -9.88
N SER A 130 -12.49 -15.84 -8.58
CA SER A 130 -12.46 -14.59 -7.82
C SER A 130 -11.80 -14.77 -6.45
N ALA A 131 -11.38 -13.65 -5.85
CA ALA A 131 -10.90 -13.66 -4.46
C ALA A 131 -12.00 -14.08 -3.48
N VAL A 132 -13.27 -13.75 -3.78
CA VAL A 132 -14.44 -14.14 -2.96
C VAL A 132 -14.51 -15.64 -2.77
N GLU A 133 -14.44 -16.41 -3.87
CA GLU A 133 -14.52 -17.88 -3.83
C GLU A 133 -13.40 -18.51 -2.97
N ALA A 134 -12.20 -17.95 -3.03
CA ALA A 134 -11.08 -18.43 -2.22
C ALA A 134 -11.25 -18.07 -0.72
N ILE A 135 -11.78 -16.88 -0.41
CA ILE A 135 -12.08 -16.46 0.95
C ILE A 135 -13.16 -17.37 1.54
N ASP A 136 -14.27 -17.57 0.82
CA ASP A 136 -15.40 -18.39 1.25
C ASP A 136 -15.04 -19.87 1.46
N SER A 137 -14.02 -20.37 0.75
CA SER A 137 -13.56 -21.77 0.88
C SER A 137 -13.01 -22.15 2.26
N GLY A 138 -12.71 -21.17 3.12
CA GLY A 138 -12.13 -21.38 4.45
C GLY A 138 -10.65 -21.86 4.43
N VAL A 139 -10.00 -21.84 3.27
CA VAL A 139 -8.61 -22.33 3.14
C VAL A 139 -7.62 -21.55 4.01
N MET A 140 -7.85 -20.24 4.22
CA MET A 140 -6.97 -19.40 5.03
C MET A 140 -6.99 -19.83 6.51
N GLN A 141 -8.17 -20.05 7.07
CA GLN A 141 -8.33 -20.39 8.47
C GLN A 141 -7.74 -21.74 8.82
N ARG A 142 -7.76 -22.73 7.90
CA ARG A 142 -7.12 -24.05 8.11
C ARG A 142 -5.63 -23.94 8.44
N HIS A 143 -4.97 -22.87 7.97
CA HIS A 143 -3.55 -22.62 8.20
C HIS A 143 -3.30 -21.53 9.26
N GLY A 144 -4.32 -21.14 10.04
CA GLY A 144 -4.19 -20.13 11.08
C GLY A 144 -3.95 -18.71 10.56
N ILE A 145 -4.33 -18.43 9.30
CA ILE A 145 -4.33 -17.09 8.74
C ILE A 145 -5.61 -16.41 9.24
N GLY A 146 -5.46 -15.47 10.17
CA GLY A 146 -6.59 -14.77 10.82
C GLY A 146 -6.89 -13.38 10.25
N LYS A 147 -6.02 -12.89 9.38
CA LYS A 147 -6.19 -11.58 8.73
C LYS A 147 -5.96 -11.67 7.24
N ILE A 148 -6.85 -11.07 6.47
CA ILE A 148 -6.68 -10.92 5.02
C ILE A 148 -6.67 -9.45 4.64
N ASP A 149 -5.92 -9.17 3.59
CA ASP A 149 -6.00 -7.90 2.88
C ASP A 149 -6.74 -8.12 1.56
N ILE A 150 -7.48 -7.09 1.15
CA ILE A 150 -8.22 -7.09 -0.10
C ILE A 150 -7.89 -5.83 -0.90
N ALA A 151 -7.91 -5.94 -2.23
CA ALA A 151 -7.54 -4.83 -3.09
C ALA A 151 -8.64 -3.75 -3.14
N GLY A 152 -8.21 -2.47 -3.05
CA GLY A 152 -9.02 -1.28 -3.32
C GLY A 152 -8.51 -0.51 -4.54
N TYR A 153 -9.38 0.21 -5.25
CA TYR A 153 -9.06 0.90 -6.50
C TYR A 153 -9.57 2.34 -6.50
N PRO A 154 -8.93 3.27 -5.76
CA PRO A 154 -9.40 4.66 -5.66
C PRO A 154 -9.52 5.40 -7.00
N ALA A 155 -8.60 5.12 -7.93
CA ALA A 155 -8.62 5.69 -9.29
C ALA A 155 -9.35 4.82 -10.32
N GLY A 156 -10.12 3.81 -9.86
CA GLY A 156 -10.80 2.83 -10.70
C GLY A 156 -9.87 1.77 -11.27
N HIS A 157 -10.41 0.88 -12.09
CA HIS A 157 -9.70 -0.21 -12.75
C HIS A 157 -9.95 -0.17 -14.27
N PRO A 158 -8.93 -0.44 -15.12
CA PRO A 158 -9.08 -0.24 -16.57
C PRO A 158 -10.09 -1.18 -17.24
N ARG A 159 -10.39 -2.34 -16.63
CA ARG A 159 -11.23 -3.40 -17.21
C ARG A 159 -12.48 -3.73 -16.39
N ILE A 160 -12.62 -3.18 -15.18
CA ILE A 160 -13.72 -3.50 -14.26
C ILE A 160 -14.48 -2.22 -13.96
N PRO A 161 -15.81 -2.18 -14.18
CA PRO A 161 -16.64 -1.03 -13.83
C PRO A 161 -16.62 -0.75 -12.33
N GLU A 162 -16.76 0.52 -11.95
CA GLU A 162 -16.72 0.96 -10.55
C GLU A 162 -17.76 0.24 -9.68
N GLN A 163 -18.97 0.09 -10.16
CA GLN A 163 -20.04 -0.62 -9.44
C GLN A 163 -19.69 -2.08 -9.14
N GLU A 164 -18.96 -2.75 -10.03
CA GLU A 164 -18.51 -4.12 -9.82
C GLU A 164 -17.37 -4.18 -8.82
N LEU A 165 -16.46 -3.18 -8.84
CA LEU A 165 -15.41 -3.04 -7.83
C LEU A 165 -15.99 -2.84 -6.43
N ASP A 166 -16.97 -1.93 -6.29
CA ASP A 166 -17.62 -1.63 -5.02
C ASP A 166 -18.39 -2.86 -4.49
N ARG A 167 -19.15 -3.55 -5.37
CA ARG A 167 -19.84 -4.79 -5.00
C ARG A 167 -18.87 -5.86 -4.54
N ALA A 168 -17.81 -6.12 -5.29
CA ALA A 168 -16.81 -7.12 -4.95
C ALA A 168 -16.03 -6.78 -3.66
N LEU A 169 -15.84 -5.49 -3.35
CA LEU A 169 -15.25 -5.05 -2.10
C LEU A 169 -16.16 -5.39 -0.92
N ALA A 170 -17.43 -4.96 -0.99
CA ALA A 170 -18.42 -5.22 0.06
C ALA A 170 -18.63 -6.72 0.30
N GLU A 171 -18.76 -7.52 -0.76
CA GLU A 171 -18.94 -8.97 -0.69
C GLU A 171 -17.75 -9.66 0.03
N LYS A 172 -16.51 -9.26 -0.28
CA LYS A 172 -15.32 -9.80 0.40
C LYS A 172 -15.31 -9.46 1.89
N ILE A 173 -15.70 -8.24 2.26
CA ILE A 173 -15.76 -7.81 3.66
C ILE A 173 -16.84 -8.61 4.40
N GLU A 174 -18.02 -8.76 3.81
CA GLU A 174 -19.13 -9.48 4.39
C GLU A 174 -18.78 -10.96 4.64
N ILE A 175 -18.30 -11.67 3.61
CA ILE A 175 -17.93 -13.07 3.73
C ILE A 175 -16.80 -13.25 4.75
N ALA A 176 -15.77 -12.41 4.71
CA ALA A 176 -14.68 -12.48 5.69
C ALA A 176 -15.18 -12.31 7.13
N ALA A 177 -16.12 -11.38 7.36
CA ALA A 177 -16.72 -11.18 8.67
C ALA A 177 -17.53 -12.42 9.12
N GLN A 178 -18.30 -13.04 8.24
CA GLN A 178 -19.09 -14.24 8.52
C GLN A 178 -18.22 -15.42 8.97
N ILE A 179 -17.02 -15.54 8.42
CA ILE A 179 -16.08 -16.62 8.72
C ILE A 179 -14.98 -16.22 9.73
N GLY A 180 -15.09 -15.04 10.34
CA GLY A 180 -14.21 -14.60 11.42
C GLY A 180 -12.81 -14.13 10.99
N LEU A 181 -12.63 -13.69 9.74
CA LEU A 181 -11.39 -13.10 9.27
C LEU A 181 -11.39 -11.58 9.46
N ALA A 182 -10.33 -11.05 10.03
CA ALA A 182 -10.09 -9.60 10.03
C ALA A 182 -9.71 -9.12 8.62
N VAL A 183 -10.26 -7.97 8.20
CA VAL A 183 -10.03 -7.41 6.86
C VAL A 183 -9.37 -6.04 6.95
N GLU A 184 -8.35 -5.83 6.13
CA GLU A 184 -7.77 -4.53 5.83
C GLU A 184 -7.76 -4.32 4.31
N ILE A 185 -7.91 -3.08 3.85
CA ILE A 185 -7.97 -2.77 2.43
C ILE A 185 -6.61 -2.21 2.01
N VAL A 186 -5.99 -2.78 0.98
CA VAL A 186 -4.76 -2.25 0.38
C VAL A 186 -5.08 -1.68 -0.99
N THR A 187 -4.83 -0.38 -1.18
CA THR A 187 -5.18 0.23 -2.47
C THR A 187 -4.10 0.04 -3.52
N GLN A 188 -4.52 -0.02 -4.78
CA GLN A 188 -3.62 0.21 -5.90
C GLN A 188 -2.96 1.58 -5.74
N PHE A 189 -1.72 1.75 -6.23
CA PHE A 189 -1.06 3.05 -6.18
C PHE A 189 -1.74 4.07 -7.07
N CYS A 190 -1.76 5.32 -6.60
CA CYS A 190 -2.31 6.46 -7.31
C CYS A 190 -1.29 7.58 -7.42
N PHE A 191 -1.50 8.47 -8.39
CA PHE A 191 -0.66 9.66 -8.61
C PHE A 191 -1.28 10.95 -8.08
N GLU A 192 -2.53 10.89 -7.65
CA GLU A 192 -3.31 12.04 -7.22
C GLU A 192 -3.96 11.74 -5.87
N PRO A 193 -3.91 12.67 -4.91
CA PRO A 193 -4.49 12.46 -3.58
C PRO A 193 -6.02 12.57 -3.59
N GLU A 194 -6.60 13.38 -4.50
CA GLU A 194 -8.03 13.67 -4.52
C GLU A 194 -8.90 12.41 -4.73
N PRO A 195 -8.60 11.50 -5.70
CA PRO A 195 -9.34 10.25 -5.85
C PRO A 195 -9.24 9.35 -4.62
N ILE A 196 -8.08 9.33 -3.94
CA ILE A 196 -7.87 8.53 -2.73
C ILE A 196 -8.77 9.03 -1.61
N VAL A 197 -8.74 10.35 -1.35
CA VAL A 197 -9.54 10.98 -0.28
C VAL A 197 -11.03 10.78 -0.54
N ALA A 198 -11.50 11.06 -1.77
CA ALA A 198 -12.90 10.89 -2.15
C ALA A 198 -13.37 9.44 -2.02
N TRP A 199 -12.53 8.48 -2.41
CA TRP A 199 -12.85 7.07 -2.32
C TRP A 199 -12.93 6.59 -0.87
N ILE A 200 -12.00 7.00 0.00
CA ILE A 200 -12.03 6.64 1.43
C ILE A 200 -13.26 7.27 2.09
N ALA A 201 -13.56 8.55 1.84
CA ALA A 201 -14.75 9.20 2.36
C ALA A 201 -16.04 8.44 1.97
N ARG A 202 -16.15 8.03 0.69
CA ARG A 202 -17.27 7.21 0.22
C ARG A 202 -17.36 5.87 0.95
N LEU A 203 -16.25 5.20 1.25
CA LEU A 203 -16.28 3.98 2.06
C LEU A 203 -16.87 4.24 3.46
N ARG A 204 -16.46 5.32 4.11
CA ARG A 204 -16.97 5.70 5.45
C ARG A 204 -18.46 6.04 5.39
N ASP A 205 -18.92 6.73 4.35
CA ASP A 205 -20.35 7.02 4.11
C ASP A 205 -21.19 5.74 3.94
N PHE A 206 -20.61 4.66 3.40
CA PHE A 206 -21.24 3.35 3.31
C PHE A 206 -21.07 2.48 4.56
N GLY A 207 -20.48 3.01 5.64
CA GLY A 207 -20.26 2.29 6.88
C GLY A 207 -19.14 1.25 6.81
N ILE A 208 -18.24 1.36 5.86
CA ILE A 208 -17.04 0.52 5.74
C ILE A 208 -15.90 1.19 6.49
N ASP A 209 -15.69 0.80 7.76
CA ASP A 209 -14.68 1.37 8.67
C ASP A 209 -13.38 0.57 8.71
N ASN A 210 -13.22 -0.44 7.85
CA ASN A 210 -12.01 -1.24 7.74
C ASN A 210 -10.77 -0.36 7.57
N PRO A 211 -9.62 -0.72 8.18
CA PRO A 211 -8.36 -0.02 7.96
C PRO A 211 -7.97 0.00 6.47
N VAL A 212 -7.40 1.12 6.02
CA VAL A 212 -6.96 1.30 4.63
C VAL A 212 -5.47 1.57 4.56
N ARG A 213 -4.73 0.74 3.83
CA ARG A 213 -3.35 1.02 3.43
C ARG A 213 -3.35 1.69 2.08
N ILE A 214 -2.95 2.95 2.07
CA ILE A 214 -2.92 3.80 0.88
C ILE A 214 -1.69 3.47 0.05
N GLY A 215 -1.89 2.87 -1.12
CA GLY A 215 -0.84 2.50 -2.04
C GLY A 215 -0.20 3.70 -2.74
N LEU A 216 1.11 3.86 -2.60
CA LEU A 216 1.88 4.90 -3.27
C LEU A 216 3.16 4.31 -3.86
N ALA A 217 3.59 4.83 -5.01
CA ALA A 217 4.89 4.47 -5.55
C ALA A 217 6.01 5.11 -4.71
N GLY A 218 6.90 4.29 -4.14
CA GLY A 218 8.11 4.75 -3.48
C GLY A 218 9.06 5.47 -4.44
N PRO A 219 10.18 6.02 -3.95
CA PRO A 219 11.14 6.73 -4.78
C PRO A 219 11.61 5.90 -5.97
N THR A 220 11.43 6.44 -7.18
CA THR A 220 11.82 5.78 -8.43
C THR A 220 12.03 6.81 -9.55
N ASN A 221 12.60 6.41 -10.68
CA ASN A 221 12.66 7.28 -11.85
C ASN A 221 11.33 7.26 -12.64
N ILE A 222 11.08 8.34 -13.37
CA ILE A 222 9.82 8.55 -14.11
C ILE A 222 9.58 7.43 -15.16
N ALA A 223 10.62 6.95 -15.84
CA ALA A 223 10.49 5.90 -16.84
C ALA A 223 10.00 4.58 -16.21
N THR A 224 10.56 4.21 -15.07
CA THR A 224 10.12 3.06 -14.28
C THR A 224 8.69 3.24 -13.80
N LEU A 225 8.36 4.41 -13.27
CA LEU A 225 7.02 4.75 -12.80
C LEU A 225 5.96 4.58 -13.91
N LEU A 226 6.21 5.14 -15.09
CA LEU A 226 5.32 5.01 -16.25
C LEU A 226 5.19 3.57 -16.73
N ARG A 227 6.26 2.78 -16.68
CA ARG A 227 6.23 1.36 -17.02
C ARG A 227 5.30 0.59 -16.09
N TYR A 228 5.38 0.81 -14.78
CA TYR A 228 4.49 0.16 -13.81
C TYR A 228 3.06 0.67 -13.92
N ALA A 229 2.86 1.98 -14.13
CA ALA A 229 1.52 2.54 -14.35
C ALA A 229 0.80 1.86 -15.52
N ARG A 230 1.49 1.68 -16.65
CA ARG A 230 0.94 0.93 -17.81
C ARG A 230 0.65 -0.52 -17.48
N ARG A 231 1.57 -1.20 -16.79
CA ARG A 231 1.42 -2.62 -16.42
C ARG A 231 0.24 -2.84 -15.47
N CYS A 232 0.06 -1.97 -14.50
CA CYS A 232 -1.01 -2.05 -13.51
C CYS A 232 -2.31 -1.36 -13.96
N GLY A 233 -2.34 -0.78 -15.18
CA GLY A 233 -3.50 -0.07 -15.70
C GLY A 233 -3.85 1.20 -14.93
N VAL A 234 -2.89 1.78 -14.21
CA VAL A 234 -3.08 3.00 -13.45
C VAL A 234 -3.02 4.21 -14.40
N ARG A 235 -4.06 5.03 -14.35
CA ARG A 235 -4.10 6.28 -15.11
C ARG A 235 -3.14 7.29 -14.46
N ALA A 236 -2.20 7.80 -15.27
CA ALA A 236 -1.31 8.86 -14.87
C ALA A 236 -1.67 10.12 -15.64
N SER A 237 -2.19 11.14 -14.97
CA SER A 237 -2.33 12.45 -15.58
C SER A 237 -0.97 13.16 -15.63
N ALA A 238 -0.78 14.07 -16.58
CA ALA A 238 0.42 14.92 -16.62
C ALA A 238 0.60 15.71 -15.31
N GLN A 239 -0.50 16.10 -14.69
CA GLN A 239 -0.52 16.84 -13.44
C GLN A 239 -0.15 15.95 -12.23
N GLY A 240 -0.65 14.71 -12.16
CA GLY A 240 -0.27 13.74 -11.13
C GLY A 240 1.21 13.36 -11.21
N LEU A 241 1.72 13.15 -12.42
CA LEU A 241 3.15 12.92 -12.64
C LEU A 241 4.01 14.14 -12.23
N ALA A 242 3.56 15.36 -12.52
CA ALA A 242 4.26 16.59 -12.13
C ALA A 242 4.29 16.76 -10.59
N ARG A 243 3.21 16.44 -9.90
CA ARG A 243 3.15 16.46 -8.42
C ARG A 243 4.11 15.46 -7.79
N GLN A 244 4.29 14.28 -8.40
CA GLN A 244 5.24 13.28 -7.92
C GLN A 244 6.68 13.64 -8.26
N SER A 245 6.93 14.39 -9.31
CA SER A 245 8.26 14.66 -9.86
C SER A 245 8.92 15.94 -9.39
N GLY A 246 8.42 16.71 -8.44
CA GLY A 246 8.98 17.97 -7.96
C GLY A 246 10.13 18.56 -8.83
N LEU A 247 10.01 19.76 -9.33
CA LEU A 247 10.90 20.36 -10.37
C LEU A 247 12.42 20.21 -10.11
N ALA A 248 12.84 20.20 -8.86
CA ALA A 248 14.26 20.02 -8.50
C ALA A 248 14.77 18.57 -8.65
N ARG A 249 13.87 17.57 -8.67
CA ARG A 249 14.23 16.14 -8.80
C ARG A 249 14.28 15.66 -10.24
N GLN A 250 13.65 16.38 -11.18
CA GLN A 250 13.79 16.09 -12.61
C GLN A 250 15.27 16.13 -13.06
N LEU A 251 16.10 16.94 -12.40
CA LEU A 251 17.52 17.03 -12.66
C LEU A 251 18.33 15.83 -12.16
N PHE A 252 17.81 15.08 -11.17
CA PHE A 252 18.51 13.92 -10.56
C PHE A 252 17.82 12.58 -10.84
N GLY A 253 16.80 12.53 -11.67
CA GLY A 253 16.18 11.30 -12.17
C GLY A 253 15.35 10.48 -11.17
N MET A 254 15.24 10.91 -9.92
CA MET A 254 14.43 10.22 -8.88
C MET A 254 13.20 11.05 -8.50
N SER A 255 12.03 10.40 -8.41
CA SER A 255 10.76 10.97 -8.01
C SER A 255 10.25 10.24 -6.76
N ALA A 256 9.71 10.97 -5.78
CA ALA A 256 9.11 10.43 -4.57
C ALA A 256 7.71 11.04 -4.34
N PRO A 257 6.82 10.37 -3.58
CA PRO A 257 5.43 10.81 -3.42
C PRO A 257 5.23 11.91 -2.36
N ASP A 258 6.20 12.81 -2.18
CA ASP A 258 6.21 13.77 -1.08
C ASP A 258 4.98 14.70 -1.09
N ALA A 259 4.63 15.26 -2.25
CA ALA A 259 3.47 16.14 -2.38
C ALA A 259 2.14 15.39 -2.15
N ILE A 260 2.04 14.14 -2.60
CA ILE A 260 0.85 13.30 -2.39
C ILE A 260 0.71 12.99 -0.91
N VAL A 261 1.79 12.56 -0.25
CA VAL A 261 1.78 12.23 1.19
C VAL A 261 1.41 13.45 2.03
N ARG A 262 1.93 14.63 1.70
CA ARG A 262 1.55 15.88 2.39
C ARG A 262 0.07 16.20 2.20
N ALA A 263 -0.44 16.13 0.96
CA ALA A 263 -1.85 16.39 0.68
C ALA A 263 -2.79 15.40 1.40
N LEU A 264 -2.40 14.11 1.46
CA LEU A 264 -3.15 13.09 2.21
C LEU A 264 -3.11 13.35 3.72
N ALA A 265 -1.97 13.76 4.27
CA ALA A 265 -1.85 14.11 5.69
C ALA A 265 -2.70 15.33 6.05
N ASP A 266 -2.75 16.33 5.17
CA ASP A 266 -3.59 17.51 5.34
C ASP A 266 -5.09 17.14 5.24
N ALA A 267 -5.48 16.27 4.31
CA ALA A 267 -6.85 15.77 4.18
C ALA A 267 -7.25 14.93 5.41
N HIS A 268 -6.41 14.00 5.84
CA HIS A 268 -6.67 13.17 7.03
C HIS A 268 -6.90 14.03 8.28
N GLY A 269 -6.11 15.09 8.46
CA GLY A 269 -6.28 16.04 9.56
C GLY A 269 -7.60 16.81 9.53
N ARG A 270 -8.21 17.05 8.33
CA ARG A 270 -9.49 17.76 8.17
C ARG A 270 -10.70 16.84 8.16
N ASP A 271 -10.60 15.73 7.41
CA ASP A 271 -11.75 14.96 6.93
C ASP A 271 -11.91 13.62 7.70
N HIS A 272 -11.04 13.38 8.69
CA HIS A 272 -11.08 12.18 9.54
C HIS A 272 -11.26 10.88 8.74
N LEU A 273 -10.29 10.56 7.86
CA LEU A 273 -10.35 9.39 6.96
C LEU A 273 -10.39 8.02 7.69
N GLY A 274 -10.44 8.02 9.01
CA GLY A 274 -10.42 6.80 9.83
C GLY A 274 -9.02 6.19 9.95
N ASP A 275 -8.95 4.87 10.16
CA ASP A 275 -7.66 4.17 10.26
C ASP A 275 -7.03 4.02 8.87
N VAL A 276 -5.98 4.82 8.63
CA VAL A 276 -5.23 4.84 7.36
C VAL A 276 -3.73 4.81 7.61
N ALA A 277 -2.99 4.09 6.77
CA ALA A 277 -1.53 4.03 6.77
C ALA A 277 -0.99 3.96 5.34
N LEU A 278 0.31 4.21 5.15
CA LEU A 278 0.95 4.14 3.84
C LEU A 278 1.35 2.70 3.47
N HIS A 279 1.15 2.34 2.21
CA HIS A 279 1.68 1.14 1.59
C HIS A 279 2.56 1.53 0.39
N LEU A 280 3.83 1.16 0.41
CA LEU A 280 4.83 1.68 -0.52
C LEU A 280 5.29 0.61 -1.51
N PHE A 281 4.97 0.81 -2.78
CA PHE A 281 5.46 -0.03 -3.88
C PHE A 281 6.92 0.29 -4.20
N SER A 282 7.82 -0.66 -4.04
CA SER A 282 9.27 -0.45 -4.18
C SER A 282 9.76 -0.53 -5.64
N PHE A 283 9.14 0.23 -6.54
CA PHE A 283 9.49 0.23 -7.97
C PHE A 283 10.93 0.66 -8.26
N GLY A 284 11.51 1.51 -7.41
CA GLY A 284 12.90 1.95 -7.48
C GLY A 284 13.85 1.14 -6.59
N GLY A 285 13.36 0.04 -6.01
CA GLY A 285 14.09 -0.84 -5.11
C GLY A 285 13.71 -0.70 -3.64
N ILE A 286 13.77 -1.82 -2.94
CA ILE A 286 13.35 -1.95 -1.54
C ILE A 286 14.15 -1.02 -0.61
N VAL A 287 15.46 -0.88 -0.84
CA VAL A 287 16.39 -0.09 -0.01
C VAL A 287 16.07 1.40 -0.10
N ALA A 288 15.89 1.93 -1.32
CA ALA A 288 15.58 3.34 -1.53
C ALA A 288 14.23 3.72 -0.92
N THR A 289 13.22 2.85 -1.10
CA THR A 289 11.87 3.04 -0.56
C THR A 289 11.88 2.99 0.97
N ALA A 290 12.57 2.03 1.57
CA ALA A 290 12.67 1.90 3.02
C ALA A 290 13.41 3.09 3.68
N ARG A 291 14.49 3.60 3.06
CA ARG A 291 15.19 4.80 3.55
C ARG A 291 14.30 6.03 3.56
N TRP A 292 13.58 6.25 2.47
CA TRP A 292 12.64 7.35 2.36
C TRP A 292 11.53 7.22 3.41
N ALA A 293 10.86 6.07 3.47
CA ALA A 293 9.76 5.82 4.38
C ALA A 293 10.15 5.97 5.86
N ARG A 294 11.32 5.43 6.23
CA ARG A 294 11.88 5.60 7.57
C ARG A 294 12.10 7.07 7.90
N ALA A 295 12.70 7.83 6.99
CA ALA A 295 12.96 9.25 7.23
C ALA A 295 11.67 10.05 7.43
N VAL A 296 10.63 9.75 6.65
CA VAL A 296 9.30 10.38 6.78
C VAL A 296 8.64 9.98 8.11
N GLY A 297 8.65 8.69 8.44
CA GLY A 297 8.08 8.18 9.69
C GLY A 297 8.82 8.65 10.96
N GLU A 298 10.09 9.02 10.85
CA GLU A 298 10.88 9.63 11.93
C GLU A 298 10.78 11.17 11.97
N GLY A 299 10.00 11.79 11.07
CA GLY A 299 9.86 13.25 10.99
C GLY A 299 11.11 13.97 10.48
N ARG A 300 12.06 13.25 9.86
CA ARG A 300 13.27 13.83 9.25
C ARG A 300 12.96 14.43 7.87
N ILE A 301 12.03 15.38 7.88
CA ILE A 301 11.51 16.06 6.70
C ILE A 301 11.45 17.57 6.94
N THR A 302 11.48 18.32 5.86
CA THR A 302 11.25 19.77 5.86
C THR A 302 10.19 20.08 4.80
N PRO A 303 8.96 20.47 5.20
CA PRO A 303 7.93 20.90 4.25
C PRO A 303 8.40 22.10 3.42
N ASP A 304 8.08 22.09 2.13
CA ASP A 304 8.46 23.14 1.20
C ASP A 304 7.27 24.04 0.80
N ALA A 305 7.56 25.14 0.12
CA ALA A 305 6.55 26.10 -0.33
C ALA A 305 5.71 25.59 -1.52
N THR A 306 6.13 24.49 -2.17
CA THR A 306 5.47 23.94 -3.38
C THR A 306 4.43 22.87 -3.06
N GLY A 307 4.16 22.64 -1.77
CA GLY A 307 3.18 21.65 -1.32
C GLY A 307 3.75 20.24 -1.16
N GLY A 308 5.07 20.08 -1.22
CA GLY A 308 5.79 18.87 -0.91
C GLY A 308 6.62 18.97 0.38
N PHE A 309 7.63 18.11 0.50
CA PHE A 309 8.67 18.19 1.53
C PHE A 309 9.99 17.60 1.02
N GLN A 310 11.07 17.96 1.68
CA GLN A 310 12.38 17.38 1.46
C GLN A 310 12.71 16.42 2.59
N VAL A 311 13.28 15.27 2.25
CA VAL A 311 13.77 14.28 3.21
C VAL A 311 15.23 14.61 3.53
N ALA A 312 15.55 14.71 4.83
CA ALA A 312 16.92 14.91 5.27
C ALA A 312 17.79 13.70 4.87
N PRO A 313 19.06 13.91 4.50
CA PRO A 313 20.00 12.81 4.29
C PRO A 313 20.10 11.94 5.55
N PRO A 314 20.45 10.65 5.41
CA PRO A 314 20.73 9.81 6.56
C PRO A 314 21.87 10.40 7.39
N PRO A 315 21.83 10.24 8.71
CA PRO A 315 22.90 10.68 9.59
C PRO A 315 24.20 9.94 9.32
#